data_18d5f32fe655ea5449e80fb22eb0ee61
#
_entry.id   18d5f32fe655ea5449e80fb22eb0ee61
#
_cell.length_a   1.000
_cell.length_b   1.000
_cell.length_c   1.000
_cell.angle_alpha   90.00
_cell.angle_beta   90.00
_cell.angle_gamma   90.00
#
_symmetry.space_group_name_H-M   'P 1'
#
loop_
_entity.id
_entity.type
_entity.pdbx_description
1 polymer ?
#
loop_
_entity_poly.entity_id
_entity_poly.type
_entity_poly.pdbx_seq_one_letter_code
_entity_poly.pdbx_strand_id
1 'polypeptide(L)'
;MFEKDNEPVILMPFVFREIKIKDKKHPYFDVTSPYGYSGPLFNDTVTEEDIVQFWNNVDQWYMDHNVVTEFIRFSLNGNHKKYSGCVTNTLSNVRGHLLENFDDQWVAFLPKVRNNYRKAVNHNLVFKIFHKHEITKDIIKIFNDIYVNTMNRNNADRIYFFSNTYFENLILSNLDNFSIAIAYYEGTPISIELIIGYKDTIFAFLGGTNAEYFSYRPNDFLRVKIIEWAINNKIKCYVLGGGMKDGDGLYRHKKSLFPKDEDVIFHTGRKIINEKIYDELCLSANLEYSHVHKENVKDYFFPFYRLSI
;
A
#
# COMPACT_ATOMS: atom_id res chain seq x y z
N MET A 1 7.28 -17.85 -11.11
CA MET A 1 8.72 -17.62 -10.97
C MET A 1 9.35 -17.79 -12.35
N PHE A 2 10.31 -16.96 -12.71
CA PHE A 2 11.07 -17.06 -13.95
C PHE A 2 12.53 -17.29 -13.60
N GLU A 3 13.11 -18.32 -14.18
CA GLU A 3 14.46 -18.78 -13.89
C GLU A 3 15.36 -18.64 -15.12
N LYS A 4 16.63 -18.35 -14.87
CA LYS A 4 17.68 -18.30 -15.86
C LYS A 4 18.89 -19.06 -15.28
N ASP A 5 19.42 -20.02 -16.03
CA ASP A 5 20.53 -20.87 -15.60
C ASP A 5 20.27 -21.58 -14.24
N ASN A 6 19.03 -22.01 -14.01
CA ASN A 6 18.50 -22.60 -12.76
C ASN A 6 18.49 -21.67 -11.55
N GLU A 7 18.64 -20.35 -11.75
CA GLU A 7 18.54 -19.34 -10.70
C GLU A 7 17.28 -18.50 -10.88
N PRO A 8 16.50 -18.25 -9.80
CA PRO A 8 15.31 -17.41 -9.88
C PRO A 8 15.70 -15.95 -10.10
N VAL A 9 15.28 -15.37 -11.22
CA VAL A 9 15.59 -13.98 -11.56
C VAL A 9 14.37 -13.06 -11.47
N ILE A 10 13.15 -13.60 -11.66
CA ILE A 10 11.90 -12.84 -11.46
C ILE A 10 10.91 -13.67 -10.64
N LEU A 11 10.37 -13.05 -9.58
CA LEU A 11 9.29 -13.61 -8.76
C LEU A 11 8.10 -12.66 -8.76
N MET A 12 6.91 -13.16 -9.15
CA MET A 12 5.68 -12.38 -9.08
C MET A 12 4.62 -13.12 -8.27
N PRO A 13 4.38 -12.74 -7.01
CA PRO A 13 3.26 -13.26 -6.24
C PRO A 13 1.95 -12.67 -6.76
N PHE A 14 0.92 -13.49 -6.89
CA PHE A 14 -0.41 -13.05 -7.28
C PHE A 14 -1.51 -13.87 -6.60
N VAL A 15 -2.71 -13.34 -6.60
CA VAL A 15 -3.92 -14.02 -6.13
C VAL A 15 -4.70 -14.49 -7.36
N PHE A 16 -4.87 -15.80 -7.47
CA PHE A 16 -5.65 -16.46 -8.52
C PHE A 16 -7.08 -16.65 -8.02
N ARG A 17 -8.07 -16.04 -8.69
CA ARG A 17 -9.43 -15.94 -8.16
C ARG A 17 -10.45 -16.51 -9.13
N GLU A 18 -11.37 -17.37 -8.61
CA GLU A 18 -12.58 -17.77 -9.34
C GLU A 18 -13.45 -16.53 -9.66
N ILE A 19 -14.01 -16.51 -10.85
CA ILE A 19 -14.99 -15.48 -11.22
C ILE A 19 -16.39 -15.97 -10.85
N LYS A 20 -17.06 -15.17 -10.00
CA LYS A 20 -18.47 -15.36 -9.61
C LYS A 20 -19.21 -14.07 -9.91
N ILE A 21 -20.35 -14.21 -10.59
CA ILE A 21 -21.25 -13.09 -10.91
C ILE A 21 -22.66 -13.48 -10.46
N LYS A 22 -23.27 -12.67 -9.59
CA LYS A 22 -24.61 -12.93 -9.04
C LYS A 22 -24.72 -14.37 -8.49
N ASP A 23 -23.72 -14.79 -7.68
CA ASP A 23 -23.57 -16.12 -7.06
C ASP A 23 -23.36 -17.29 -8.02
N LYS A 24 -23.34 -17.05 -9.34
CA LYS A 24 -23.01 -18.07 -10.33
C LYS A 24 -21.51 -18.14 -10.55
N LYS A 25 -20.92 -19.32 -10.37
CA LYS A 25 -19.53 -19.62 -10.73
C LYS A 25 -19.37 -19.72 -12.23
N HIS A 26 -18.29 -19.14 -12.75
CA HIS A 26 -17.86 -19.26 -14.13
C HIS A 26 -16.59 -20.13 -14.20
N PRO A 27 -16.34 -20.84 -15.32
CA PRO A 27 -15.14 -21.68 -15.50
C PRO A 27 -13.88 -20.85 -15.81
N TYR A 28 -13.86 -19.60 -15.41
CA TYR A 28 -12.82 -18.63 -15.69
C TYR A 28 -12.25 -18.04 -14.40
N PHE A 29 -11.07 -17.49 -14.53
CA PHE A 29 -10.33 -16.90 -13.42
C PHE A 29 -9.88 -15.48 -13.75
N ASP A 30 -9.56 -14.71 -12.73
CA ASP A 30 -8.77 -13.50 -12.86
C ASP A 30 -7.59 -13.50 -11.90
N VAL A 31 -6.61 -12.67 -12.22
CA VAL A 31 -5.42 -12.48 -11.41
C VAL A 31 -5.38 -11.07 -10.86
N THR A 32 -5.04 -10.95 -9.58
CA THR A 32 -4.72 -9.65 -8.96
C THR A 32 -3.47 -9.76 -8.11
N SER A 33 -2.72 -8.68 -8.01
CA SER A 33 -1.61 -8.61 -7.06
C SER A 33 -2.12 -8.64 -5.61
N PRO A 34 -1.30 -9.08 -4.64
CA PRO A 34 -1.57 -8.84 -3.23
C PRO A 34 -1.83 -7.35 -2.93
N TYR A 35 -2.44 -7.09 -1.76
CA TYR A 35 -2.71 -5.73 -1.31
C TYR A 35 -1.40 -4.95 -1.07
N GLY A 36 -1.43 -3.65 -1.36
CA GLY A 36 -0.29 -2.74 -1.23
C GLY A 36 0.54 -2.64 -2.51
N TYR A 37 1.81 -2.29 -2.38
CA TYR A 37 2.76 -2.23 -3.49
C TYR A 37 3.28 -3.63 -3.79
N SER A 38 3.17 -4.08 -5.02
CA SER A 38 3.44 -5.45 -5.43
C SER A 38 3.97 -5.52 -6.87
N GLY A 39 3.56 -6.55 -7.63
CA GLY A 39 4.03 -6.83 -8.98
C GLY A 39 5.30 -7.69 -8.98
N PRO A 40 5.99 -7.78 -10.11
CA PRO A 40 7.20 -8.60 -10.22
C PRO A 40 8.35 -8.02 -9.40
N LEU A 41 9.08 -8.91 -8.74
CA LEU A 41 10.34 -8.64 -8.06
C LEU A 41 11.47 -9.11 -8.97
N PHE A 42 12.43 -8.26 -9.21
CA PHE A 42 13.60 -8.52 -10.05
C PHE A 42 14.84 -8.65 -9.19
N ASN A 43 15.72 -9.59 -9.52
CA ASN A 43 17.07 -9.59 -8.97
C ASN A 43 17.96 -8.60 -9.76
N ASP A 44 19.17 -8.38 -9.25
CA ASP A 44 20.11 -7.39 -9.83
C ASP A 44 20.68 -7.81 -11.20
N THR A 45 20.47 -9.07 -11.66
CA THR A 45 21.02 -9.61 -12.91
C THR A 45 20.01 -9.61 -14.06
N VAL A 46 18.74 -9.22 -13.78
CA VAL A 46 17.67 -9.23 -14.78
C VAL A 46 17.94 -8.22 -15.89
N THR A 47 17.80 -8.65 -17.14
CA THR A 47 17.85 -7.80 -18.33
C THR A 47 16.46 -7.37 -18.80
N GLU A 48 16.39 -6.39 -19.70
CA GLU A 48 15.10 -5.99 -20.31
C GLU A 48 14.50 -7.14 -21.13
N GLU A 49 15.33 -7.93 -21.81
CA GLU A 49 14.92 -9.11 -22.57
C GLU A 49 14.31 -10.18 -21.67
N ASP A 50 14.91 -10.41 -20.49
CA ASP A 50 14.37 -11.33 -19.49
C ASP A 50 12.97 -10.89 -19.02
N ILE A 51 12.75 -9.57 -18.83
CA ILE A 51 11.45 -9.04 -18.44
C ILE A 51 10.41 -9.24 -19.56
N VAL A 52 10.77 -9.00 -20.81
CA VAL A 52 9.86 -9.24 -21.95
C VAL A 52 9.50 -10.72 -22.05
N GLN A 53 10.51 -11.61 -21.95
CA GLN A 53 10.28 -13.05 -22.00
C GLN A 53 9.42 -13.53 -20.81
N PHE A 54 9.65 -13.00 -19.62
CA PHE A 54 8.82 -13.27 -18.45
C PHE A 54 7.35 -12.95 -18.73
N TRP A 55 7.04 -11.75 -19.25
CA TRP A 55 5.66 -11.37 -19.54
C TRP A 55 5.03 -12.23 -20.64
N ASN A 56 5.78 -12.60 -21.67
CA ASN A 56 5.29 -13.53 -22.70
C ASN A 56 4.92 -14.89 -22.10
N ASN A 57 5.75 -15.43 -21.20
CA ASN A 57 5.49 -16.69 -20.51
C ASN A 57 4.27 -16.57 -19.56
N VAL A 58 4.12 -15.45 -18.87
CA VAL A 58 2.96 -15.18 -18.01
C VAL A 58 1.70 -15.11 -18.83
N ASP A 59 1.72 -14.44 -19.98
CA ASP A 59 0.56 -14.30 -20.86
C ASP A 59 0.14 -15.67 -21.44
N GLN A 60 1.09 -16.51 -21.82
CA GLN A 60 0.80 -17.87 -22.25
C GLN A 60 0.19 -18.69 -21.11
N TRP A 61 0.78 -18.63 -19.92
CA TRP A 61 0.24 -19.32 -18.74
C TRP A 61 -1.18 -18.89 -18.42
N TYR A 62 -1.50 -17.59 -18.55
CA TYR A 62 -2.86 -17.08 -18.37
C TYR A 62 -3.85 -17.66 -19.36
N MET A 63 -3.46 -17.77 -20.64
CA MET A 63 -4.32 -18.40 -21.67
C MET A 63 -4.58 -19.87 -21.35
N ASP A 64 -3.55 -20.61 -20.97
CA ASP A 64 -3.64 -22.06 -20.66
C ASP A 64 -4.48 -22.33 -19.40
N HIS A 65 -4.65 -21.34 -18.51
CA HIS A 65 -5.38 -21.47 -17.25
C HIS A 65 -6.72 -20.70 -17.22
N ASN A 66 -7.26 -20.35 -18.39
CA ASN A 66 -8.55 -19.64 -18.51
C ASN A 66 -8.60 -18.32 -17.71
N VAL A 67 -7.50 -17.60 -17.61
CA VAL A 67 -7.47 -16.26 -17.01
C VAL A 67 -8.05 -15.25 -17.99
N VAL A 68 -8.99 -14.45 -17.53
CA VAL A 68 -9.66 -13.43 -18.36
C VAL A 68 -9.02 -12.08 -18.21
N THR A 69 -8.63 -11.72 -16.99
CA THR A 69 -8.00 -10.41 -16.71
C THR A 69 -6.91 -10.51 -15.66
N GLU A 70 -5.97 -9.54 -15.73
CA GLU A 70 -4.97 -9.29 -14.71
C GLU A 70 -5.04 -7.83 -14.23
N PHE A 71 -5.00 -7.65 -12.90
CA PHE A 71 -4.88 -6.34 -12.25
C PHE A 71 -3.68 -6.33 -11.30
N ILE A 72 -2.72 -5.46 -11.55
CA ILE A 72 -1.50 -5.35 -10.73
C ILE A 72 -1.41 -3.96 -10.09
N ARG A 73 -1.07 -3.93 -8.81
CA ARG A 73 -0.58 -2.75 -8.11
C ARG A 73 0.94 -2.80 -8.10
N PHE A 74 1.58 -1.97 -8.90
CA PHE A 74 3.04 -1.99 -9.01
C PHE A 74 3.73 -1.38 -7.79
N SER A 75 4.99 -1.72 -7.59
CA SER A 75 5.81 -1.06 -6.59
C SER A 75 6.19 0.35 -7.03
N LEU A 76 6.62 1.18 -6.08
CA LEU A 76 7.11 2.52 -6.36
C LEU A 76 8.54 2.54 -6.96
N ASN A 77 9.12 1.37 -7.24
CA ASN A 77 10.49 1.22 -7.75
C ASN A 77 10.54 0.98 -9.27
N GLY A 78 9.42 1.21 -9.98
CA GLY A 78 9.40 1.17 -11.44
C GLY A 78 9.30 -0.24 -12.04
N ASN A 79 8.85 -1.24 -11.27
CA ASN A 79 8.67 -2.61 -11.76
C ASN A 79 7.52 -2.80 -12.77
N HIS A 80 6.83 -1.71 -13.14
CA HIS A 80 5.85 -1.66 -14.23
C HIS A 80 6.48 -1.56 -15.63
N LYS A 81 7.81 -1.33 -15.70
CA LYS A 81 8.50 -1.21 -16.99
C LYS A 81 8.40 -2.53 -17.77
N LYS A 82 8.18 -2.39 -19.07
CA LYS A 82 8.00 -3.54 -20.01
C LYS A 82 6.81 -4.45 -19.69
N TYR A 83 5.85 -3.98 -18.89
CA TYR A 83 4.60 -4.70 -18.69
C TYR A 83 3.86 -4.89 -20.01
N SER A 84 3.35 -6.10 -20.27
CA SER A 84 2.66 -6.46 -21.51
C SER A 84 1.21 -5.99 -21.60
N GLY A 85 0.68 -5.34 -20.58
CA GLY A 85 -0.67 -4.75 -20.55
C GLY A 85 -0.65 -3.22 -20.53
N CYS A 86 -1.79 -2.62 -20.16
CA CYS A 86 -1.94 -1.18 -20.01
C CYS A 86 -1.46 -0.72 -18.64
N VAL A 87 -0.50 0.21 -18.59
CA VAL A 87 -0.07 0.88 -17.36
C VAL A 87 -0.88 2.17 -17.19
N THR A 88 -1.43 2.35 -15.98
CA THR A 88 -2.22 3.54 -15.62
C THR A 88 -1.58 4.26 -14.45
N ASN A 89 -1.38 5.58 -14.58
CA ASN A 89 -1.03 6.46 -13.46
C ASN A 89 -2.24 6.59 -12.54
N THR A 90 -2.04 6.34 -11.25
CA THR A 90 -3.17 6.26 -10.32
C THR A 90 -3.13 7.38 -9.28
N LEU A 91 -2.09 7.47 -8.48
CA LEU A 91 -1.99 8.43 -7.37
C LEU A 91 -0.55 8.92 -7.21
N SER A 92 -0.42 10.18 -6.82
CA SER A 92 0.84 10.73 -6.32
C SER A 92 1.13 10.18 -4.92
N ASN A 93 2.34 9.69 -4.70
CA ASN A 93 2.79 9.14 -3.43
C ASN A 93 3.98 9.92 -2.87
N VAL A 94 3.94 10.17 -1.58
CA VAL A 94 5.02 10.83 -0.86
C VAL A 94 6.05 9.78 -0.46
N ARG A 95 7.26 9.91 -1.03
CA ARG A 95 8.47 9.22 -0.61
C ARG A 95 9.41 10.28 -0.04
N GLY A 96 9.51 10.36 1.28
CA GLY A 96 10.33 11.34 1.96
C GLY A 96 11.77 10.87 2.11
N HIS A 97 12.74 11.71 1.71
CA HIS A 97 14.15 11.51 2.01
C HIS A 97 14.44 12.09 3.38
N LEU A 98 15.01 11.27 4.26
CA LEU A 98 15.39 11.68 5.60
C LEU A 98 16.78 12.33 5.55
N LEU A 99 16.89 13.50 6.17
CA LEU A 99 18.14 14.23 6.26
C LEU A 99 19.08 13.59 7.31
N GLU A 100 20.34 13.96 7.30
CA GLU A 100 21.36 13.34 8.18
C GLU A 100 21.11 13.59 9.67
N ASN A 101 20.46 14.71 10.01
CA ASN A 101 20.12 15.06 11.38
C ASN A 101 18.70 15.62 11.50
N PHE A 102 18.15 15.56 12.71
CA PHE A 102 16.77 15.96 12.94
C PHE A 102 16.56 17.47 12.92
N ASP A 103 17.55 18.27 13.23
CA ASP A 103 17.40 19.74 13.23
C ASP A 103 17.18 20.27 11.82
N ASP A 104 17.92 19.79 10.83
CA ASP A 104 17.73 20.10 9.43
C ASP A 104 16.36 19.59 8.93
N GLN A 105 16.00 18.38 9.32
CA GLN A 105 14.69 17.80 9.00
C GLN A 105 13.54 18.64 9.60
N TRP A 106 13.71 19.12 10.84
CA TRP A 106 12.74 19.98 11.50
C TRP A 106 12.50 21.29 10.74
N VAL A 107 13.57 21.91 10.26
CA VAL A 107 13.48 23.14 9.44
C VAL A 107 12.79 22.86 8.09
N ALA A 108 12.99 21.68 7.52
CA ALA A 108 12.41 21.28 6.24
C ALA A 108 10.88 21.07 6.31
N PHE A 109 10.30 20.74 7.47
CA PHE A 109 8.85 20.61 7.62
C PHE A 109 8.13 21.92 7.34
N LEU A 110 6.91 21.83 6.78
CA LEU A 110 6.06 23.01 6.70
C LEU A 110 5.74 23.58 8.10
N PRO A 111 5.57 24.90 8.24
CA PRO A 111 5.26 25.55 9.53
C PRO A 111 4.07 24.91 10.26
N LYS A 112 3.06 24.45 9.54
CA LYS A 112 1.89 23.76 10.09
C LYS A 112 2.27 22.50 10.87
N VAL A 113 3.18 21.69 10.36
CA VAL A 113 3.66 20.47 11.03
C VAL A 113 4.34 20.81 12.34
N ARG A 114 5.28 21.78 12.31
CA ARG A 114 5.97 22.24 13.52
C ARG A 114 5.03 22.80 14.58
N ASN A 115 4.02 23.55 14.16
CA ASN A 115 3.03 24.13 15.07
C ASN A 115 2.13 23.03 15.69
N ASN A 116 1.68 22.06 14.90
CA ASN A 116 0.90 20.93 15.39
C ASN A 116 1.71 20.06 16.36
N TYR A 117 2.98 19.80 16.05
CA TYR A 117 3.88 19.05 16.93
C TYR A 117 4.07 19.76 18.28
N ARG A 118 4.33 21.10 18.29
CA ARG A 118 4.45 21.87 19.53
C ARG A 118 3.17 21.81 20.38
N LYS A 119 1.97 21.88 19.74
CA LYS A 119 0.71 21.67 20.45
C LYS A 119 0.64 20.30 21.12
N ALA A 120 1.02 19.26 20.41
CA ALA A 120 1.03 17.89 20.95
C ALA A 120 2.00 17.74 22.13
N VAL A 121 3.19 18.33 22.05
CA VAL A 121 4.16 18.34 23.15
C VAL A 121 3.60 19.03 24.39
N ASN A 122 2.86 20.12 24.24
CA ASN A 122 2.20 20.83 25.34
C ASN A 122 1.11 19.98 26.04
N HIS A 123 0.60 18.94 25.38
CA HIS A 123 -0.31 17.95 25.99
C HIS A 123 0.43 16.78 26.64
N ASN A 124 1.78 16.82 26.77
CA ASN A 124 2.60 15.77 27.36
C ASN A 124 2.40 14.39 26.70
N LEU A 125 2.23 14.34 25.38
CA LEU A 125 2.14 13.08 24.66
C LEU A 125 3.47 12.32 24.76
N VAL A 126 3.37 11.00 24.98
CA VAL A 126 4.50 10.09 25.07
C VAL A 126 4.58 9.22 23.82
N PHE A 127 5.77 9.12 23.24
CA PHE A 127 6.04 8.26 22.09
C PHE A 127 6.68 6.96 22.55
N LYS A 128 6.19 5.84 22.02
CA LYS A 128 6.88 4.54 22.09
C LYS A 128 6.87 3.89 20.72
N ILE A 129 7.95 3.17 20.42
CA ILE A 129 8.06 2.34 19.24
C ILE A 129 8.56 0.97 19.66
N PHE A 130 7.91 -0.08 19.18
CA PHE A 130 8.16 -1.46 19.51
C PHE A 130 8.74 -2.18 18.30
N HIS A 131 9.78 -2.96 18.51
CA HIS A 131 10.51 -3.67 17.46
C HIS A 131 10.75 -5.12 17.87
N LYS A 132 10.86 -6.00 16.88
CA LYS A 132 11.26 -7.39 17.10
C LYS A 132 10.49 -8.02 18.26
N HIS A 133 11.21 -8.59 19.22
CA HIS A 133 10.65 -9.25 20.40
C HIS A 133 9.88 -8.33 21.36
N GLU A 134 9.98 -7.01 21.22
CA GLU A 134 9.15 -6.06 21.96
C GLU A 134 7.70 -6.04 21.49
N ILE A 135 7.46 -6.51 20.24
CA ILE A 135 6.11 -6.60 19.68
C ILE A 135 5.43 -7.87 20.25
N THR A 136 4.60 -7.65 21.25
CA THR A 136 3.78 -8.72 21.87
C THR A 136 2.38 -8.74 21.24
N LYS A 137 1.62 -9.80 21.51
CA LYS A 137 0.20 -9.89 21.11
C LYS A 137 -0.64 -8.75 21.69
N ASP A 138 -0.32 -8.26 22.89
CA ASP A 138 -1.02 -7.12 23.50
C ASP A 138 -0.77 -5.83 22.73
N ILE A 139 0.47 -5.59 22.27
CA ILE A 139 0.80 -4.43 21.42
C ILE A 139 0.08 -4.52 20.07
N ILE A 140 0.02 -5.72 19.48
CA ILE A 140 -0.73 -5.96 18.23
C ILE A 140 -2.22 -5.72 18.46
N LYS A 141 -2.77 -6.13 19.58
CA LYS A 141 -4.18 -5.90 19.94
C LYS A 141 -4.47 -4.39 20.08
N ILE A 142 -3.62 -3.65 20.79
CA ILE A 142 -3.73 -2.18 20.89
C ILE A 142 -3.75 -1.53 19.52
N PHE A 143 -2.83 -1.95 18.65
CA PHE A 143 -2.80 -1.49 17.26
C PHE A 143 -4.13 -1.79 16.55
N ASN A 144 -4.58 -3.05 16.58
CA ASN A 144 -5.80 -3.47 15.88
C ASN A 144 -7.04 -2.71 16.37
N ASP A 145 -7.20 -2.53 17.67
CA ASP A 145 -8.35 -1.84 18.26
C ASP A 145 -8.47 -0.39 17.75
N ILE A 146 -7.38 0.38 17.75
CA ILE A 146 -7.39 1.78 17.23
C ILE A 146 -7.55 1.80 15.71
N TYR A 147 -6.94 0.84 15.00
CA TYR A 147 -7.07 0.72 13.56
C TYR A 147 -8.53 0.45 13.14
N VAL A 148 -9.18 -0.56 13.73
CA VAL A 148 -10.59 -0.90 13.45
C VAL A 148 -11.52 0.26 13.77
N ASN A 149 -11.33 0.95 14.91
CA ASN A 149 -12.09 2.14 15.25
C ASN A 149 -11.93 3.26 14.21
N THR A 150 -10.72 3.41 13.66
CA THR A 150 -10.45 4.36 12.59
C THR A 150 -11.15 3.97 11.28
N MET A 151 -11.15 2.68 10.92
CA MET A 151 -11.84 2.18 9.73
C MET A 151 -13.36 2.36 9.85
N ASN A 152 -13.95 2.04 11.00
CA ASN A 152 -15.37 2.25 11.29
C ASN A 152 -15.76 3.73 11.13
N ARG A 153 -15.00 4.64 11.77
CA ARG A 153 -15.25 6.08 11.67
C ARG A 153 -15.21 6.61 10.23
N ASN A 154 -14.31 6.07 9.42
CA ASN A 154 -14.12 6.50 8.03
C ASN A 154 -15.07 5.81 7.05
N ASN A 155 -15.99 4.96 7.51
CA ASN A 155 -16.86 4.12 6.68
C ASN A 155 -16.05 3.38 5.60
N ALA A 156 -14.90 2.82 6.00
CA ALA A 156 -13.99 2.14 5.10
C ALA A 156 -14.63 0.87 4.50
N ASP A 157 -14.24 0.51 3.29
CA ASP A 157 -14.68 -0.72 2.65
C ASP A 157 -14.24 -1.96 3.47
N ARG A 158 -15.03 -3.04 3.40
CA ARG A 158 -14.80 -4.31 4.12
C ARG A 158 -13.40 -4.89 3.90
N ILE A 159 -12.79 -4.63 2.75
CA ILE A 159 -11.43 -5.07 2.42
C ILE A 159 -10.36 -4.54 3.40
N TYR A 160 -10.65 -3.46 4.11
CA TYR A 160 -9.73 -2.86 5.09
C TYR A 160 -9.91 -3.40 6.52
N PHE A 161 -10.88 -4.27 6.76
CA PHE A 161 -11.13 -4.85 8.09
C PHE A 161 -10.38 -6.18 8.24
N PHE A 162 -9.11 -6.08 8.61
CA PHE A 162 -8.29 -7.25 8.93
C PHE A 162 -8.54 -7.72 10.36
N SER A 163 -8.51 -9.04 10.57
CA SER A 163 -8.67 -9.61 11.92
C SER A 163 -7.40 -9.44 12.75
N ASN A 164 -7.54 -9.50 14.09
CA ASN A 164 -6.38 -9.52 14.97
C ASN A 164 -5.44 -10.70 14.66
N THR A 165 -5.99 -11.86 14.35
CA THR A 165 -5.22 -13.06 13.95
C THR A 165 -4.42 -12.81 12.67
N TYR A 166 -4.96 -12.06 11.72
CA TYR A 166 -4.21 -11.66 10.52
C TYR A 166 -2.97 -10.86 10.89
N PHE A 167 -3.11 -9.85 11.77
CA PHE A 167 -1.98 -9.04 12.20
C PHE A 167 -0.98 -9.84 13.04
N GLU A 168 -1.46 -10.72 13.93
CA GLU A 168 -0.58 -11.61 14.69
C GLU A 168 0.27 -12.47 13.74
N ASN A 169 -0.35 -13.15 12.78
CA ASN A 169 0.36 -13.99 11.83
C ASN A 169 1.33 -13.19 10.97
N LEU A 170 0.90 -12.05 10.43
CA LEU A 170 1.73 -11.21 9.58
C LEU A 170 2.96 -10.69 10.31
N ILE A 171 2.76 -10.12 11.49
CA ILE A 171 3.81 -9.42 12.24
C ILE A 171 4.74 -10.42 12.93
N LEU A 172 4.18 -11.42 13.67
CA LEU A 172 5.00 -12.36 14.45
C LEU A 172 5.83 -13.29 13.56
N SER A 173 5.39 -13.54 12.32
CA SER A 173 6.19 -14.31 11.36
C SER A 173 7.28 -13.48 10.66
N ASN A 174 7.29 -12.15 10.87
CA ASN A 174 8.19 -11.22 10.17
C ASN A 174 8.71 -10.10 11.10
N LEU A 175 9.00 -10.43 12.35
CA LEU A 175 9.36 -9.45 13.41
C LEU A 175 10.50 -8.51 13.03
N ASP A 176 11.47 -8.97 12.24
CA ASP A 176 12.60 -8.14 11.80
C ASP A 176 12.20 -7.00 10.85
N ASN A 177 11.05 -7.15 10.18
CA ASN A 177 10.58 -6.18 9.20
C ASN A 177 9.47 -5.26 9.72
N PHE A 178 8.94 -5.51 10.92
CA PHE A 178 7.83 -4.72 11.47
C PHE A 178 8.23 -3.90 12.69
N SER A 179 7.60 -2.73 12.79
CA SER A 179 7.60 -1.90 14.00
C SER A 179 6.20 -1.34 14.22
N ILE A 180 5.84 -1.15 15.50
CA ILE A 180 4.58 -0.51 15.88
C ILE A 180 4.91 0.75 16.67
N ALA A 181 4.57 1.91 16.14
CA ALA A 181 4.71 3.19 16.80
C ALA A 181 3.38 3.62 17.43
N ILE A 182 3.43 4.08 18.69
CA ILE A 182 2.25 4.47 19.46
C ILE A 182 2.50 5.81 20.16
N ALA A 183 1.53 6.72 20.04
CA ALA A 183 1.44 7.91 20.87
C ALA A 183 0.45 7.69 22.00
N TYR A 184 0.88 8.01 23.21
CA TYR A 184 0.10 7.89 24.43
C TYR A 184 -0.22 9.26 25.02
N TYR A 185 -1.40 9.37 25.63
CA TYR A 185 -1.80 10.45 26.50
C TYR A 185 -2.22 9.87 27.84
N GLU A 186 -1.58 10.26 28.95
CA GLU A 186 -1.85 9.75 30.31
C GLU A 186 -1.94 8.20 30.38
N GLY A 187 -1.02 7.53 29.67
CA GLY A 187 -0.97 6.08 29.61
C GLY A 187 -1.95 5.43 28.62
N THR A 188 -2.89 6.18 28.05
CA THR A 188 -3.85 5.70 27.06
C THR A 188 -3.27 5.80 25.64
N PRO A 189 -3.25 4.71 24.84
CA PRO A 189 -2.82 4.77 23.44
C PRO A 189 -3.87 5.49 22.59
N ILE A 190 -3.46 6.55 21.87
CA ILE A 190 -4.37 7.43 21.13
C ILE A 190 -4.08 7.56 19.63
N SER A 191 -2.89 7.21 19.19
CA SER A 191 -2.54 7.16 17.77
C SER A 191 -1.49 6.09 17.52
N ILE A 192 -1.63 5.38 16.41
CA ILE A 192 -0.79 4.21 16.09
C ILE A 192 -0.35 4.23 14.62
N GLU A 193 0.79 3.63 14.36
CA GLU A 193 1.25 3.31 13.01
C GLU A 193 1.99 1.96 12.99
N LEU A 194 1.59 1.08 12.06
CA LEU A 194 2.32 -0.12 11.69
C LEU A 194 3.29 0.23 10.57
N ILE A 195 4.55 -0.01 10.81
CA ILE A 195 5.66 0.33 9.92
C ILE A 195 6.27 -0.95 9.37
N ILE A 196 6.51 -1.01 8.07
CA ILE A 196 7.32 -2.05 7.43
C ILE A 196 8.69 -1.46 7.13
N GLY A 197 9.76 -2.13 7.58
CA GLY A 197 11.14 -1.74 7.32
C GLY A 197 11.86 -2.75 6.42
N TYR A 198 12.63 -2.24 5.47
CA TYR A 198 13.55 -3.04 4.67
C TYR A 198 14.77 -2.22 4.30
N LYS A 199 15.96 -2.72 4.63
CA LYS A 199 17.24 -2.01 4.47
C LYS A 199 17.19 -0.62 5.13
N ASP A 200 17.34 0.42 4.35
CA ASP A 200 17.36 1.83 4.77
C ASP A 200 16.03 2.57 4.48
N THR A 201 14.96 1.83 4.23
CA THR A 201 13.65 2.38 3.90
C THR A 201 12.57 1.85 4.84
N ILE A 202 11.70 2.74 5.33
CA ILE A 202 10.49 2.39 6.07
C ILE A 202 9.24 2.82 5.32
N PHE A 203 8.15 2.08 5.52
CA PHE A 203 6.85 2.30 4.91
C PHE A 203 5.78 2.48 5.98
N ALA A 204 5.01 3.56 5.92
CA ALA A 204 3.77 3.72 6.67
C ALA A 204 2.73 2.76 6.10
N PHE A 205 2.58 1.58 6.71
CA PHE A 205 1.68 0.56 6.16
C PHE A 205 0.24 0.82 6.52
N LEU A 206 -0.10 0.82 7.79
CA LEU A 206 -1.44 1.08 8.30
C LEU A 206 -1.36 1.93 9.55
N GLY A 207 -2.39 2.72 9.84
CA GLY A 207 -2.40 3.54 11.03
C GLY A 207 -3.80 3.98 11.43
N GLY A 208 -3.90 4.53 12.63
CA GLY A 208 -5.15 5.00 13.17
C GLY A 208 -4.96 6.03 14.29
N THR A 209 -6.02 6.77 14.56
CA THR A 209 -6.04 7.78 15.62
C THR A 209 -7.43 7.81 16.25
N ASN A 210 -7.51 7.81 17.57
CA ASN A 210 -8.76 8.01 18.29
C ASN A 210 -9.23 9.47 18.10
N ALA A 211 -10.45 9.64 17.58
CA ALA A 211 -11.01 10.94 17.23
C ALA A 211 -11.18 11.90 18.43
N GLU A 212 -11.42 11.37 19.61
CA GLU A 212 -11.57 12.15 20.85
C GLU A 212 -10.33 13.03 21.15
N TYR A 213 -9.16 12.59 20.68
CA TYR A 213 -7.88 13.27 20.90
C TYR A 213 -7.37 14.06 19.68
N PHE A 214 -8.17 14.30 18.64
CA PHE A 214 -7.73 15.05 17.45
C PHE A 214 -7.23 16.45 17.76
N SER A 215 -7.81 17.13 18.77
CA SER A 215 -7.35 18.45 19.23
C SER A 215 -5.91 18.44 19.73
N TYR A 216 -5.41 17.31 20.24
CA TYR A 216 -4.05 17.13 20.77
C TYR A 216 -3.02 16.85 19.66
N ARG A 217 -3.46 16.71 18.41
CA ARG A 217 -2.57 16.48 17.25
C ARG A 217 -1.69 15.21 17.33
N PRO A 218 -2.22 14.07 17.80
CA PRO A 218 -1.38 12.91 18.07
C PRO A 218 -0.79 12.30 16.81
N ASN A 219 -1.45 12.40 15.65
CA ASN A 219 -0.91 11.90 14.38
C ASN A 219 0.28 12.72 13.88
N ASP A 220 0.22 14.08 14.00
CA ASP A 220 1.37 14.94 13.69
C ASP A 220 2.55 14.63 14.62
N PHE A 221 2.28 14.45 15.92
CA PHE A 221 3.29 14.08 16.91
C PHE A 221 3.93 12.73 16.55
N LEU A 222 3.12 11.71 16.30
CA LEU A 222 3.56 10.36 16.00
C LEU A 222 4.49 10.36 14.76
N ARG A 223 4.06 11.03 13.68
CA ARG A 223 4.83 11.12 12.43
C ARG A 223 6.20 11.78 12.61
N VAL A 224 6.23 12.90 13.33
CA VAL A 224 7.49 13.61 13.62
C VAL A 224 8.42 12.75 14.47
N LYS A 225 7.88 12.03 15.47
CA LYS A 225 8.67 11.13 16.32
C LYS A 225 9.16 9.89 15.58
N ILE A 226 8.39 9.35 14.63
CA ILE A 226 8.87 8.28 13.74
C ILE A 226 10.02 8.78 12.87
N ILE A 227 9.94 9.99 12.32
CA ILE A 227 11.01 10.60 11.52
C ILE A 227 12.28 10.79 12.36
N GLU A 228 12.16 11.34 13.56
CA GLU A 228 13.29 11.49 14.50
C GLU A 228 13.95 10.14 14.81
N TRP A 229 13.14 9.13 15.13
CA TRP A 229 13.61 7.77 15.37
C TRP A 229 14.30 7.17 14.13
N ALA A 230 13.73 7.35 12.96
CA ALA A 230 14.28 6.82 11.71
C ALA A 230 15.64 7.42 11.38
N ILE A 231 15.81 8.73 11.55
CA ILE A 231 17.10 9.43 11.40
C ILE A 231 18.15 8.87 12.38
N ASN A 232 17.78 8.71 13.65
CA ASN A 232 18.68 8.16 14.67
C ASN A 232 19.10 6.71 14.38
N ASN A 233 18.28 5.96 13.63
CA ASN A 233 18.57 4.61 13.17
C ASN A 233 19.15 4.53 11.74
N LYS A 234 19.59 5.67 11.18
CA LYS A 234 20.22 5.76 9.85
C LYS A 234 19.33 5.28 8.69
N ILE A 235 18.04 5.33 8.86
CA ILE A 235 17.07 5.13 7.80
C ILE A 235 17.13 6.35 6.86
N LYS A 236 17.10 6.11 5.56
CA LYS A 236 17.24 7.17 4.54
C LYS A 236 15.92 7.58 3.91
N CYS A 237 14.92 6.71 3.97
CA CYS A 237 13.68 6.93 3.25
C CYS A 237 12.46 6.53 4.08
N TYR A 238 11.43 7.40 4.09
CA TYR A 238 10.13 7.12 4.67
C TYR A 238 9.03 7.25 3.63
N VAL A 239 8.50 6.14 3.18
CA VAL A 239 7.40 6.08 2.22
C VAL A 239 6.07 6.22 2.95
N LEU A 240 5.41 7.36 2.78
CA LEU A 240 4.11 7.66 3.38
C LEU A 240 2.93 7.22 2.50
N GLY A 241 3.17 6.97 1.23
CA GLY A 241 2.13 6.65 0.27
C GLY A 241 1.27 7.84 -0.16
N GLY A 242 0.20 7.56 -0.88
CA GLY A 242 -0.75 8.57 -1.38
C GLY A 242 -1.92 8.88 -0.45
N GLY A 243 -2.93 9.55 -1.00
CA GLY A 243 -4.24 9.75 -0.40
C GLY A 243 -5.25 8.69 -0.83
N MET A 244 -6.52 8.94 -0.57
CA MET A 244 -7.66 8.17 -1.11
C MET A 244 -7.96 8.60 -2.56
N LYS A 245 -7.74 9.88 -2.84
CA LYS A 245 -7.79 10.50 -4.18
C LYS A 245 -6.55 11.34 -4.38
N ASP A 246 -6.18 11.54 -5.64
CA ASP A 246 -5.01 12.36 -5.95
C ASP A 246 -5.19 13.79 -5.40
N GLY A 247 -4.17 14.31 -4.72
CA GLY A 247 -4.17 15.64 -4.13
C GLY A 247 -5.15 15.87 -2.97
N ASP A 248 -5.72 14.84 -2.35
CA ASP A 248 -6.67 14.99 -1.23
C ASP A 248 -6.02 15.49 0.09
N GLY A 249 -6.83 15.62 1.14
CA GLY A 249 -6.37 16.09 2.45
C GLY A 249 -5.33 15.19 3.09
N LEU A 250 -5.44 13.87 2.90
CA LEU A 250 -4.49 12.88 3.43
C LEU A 250 -3.14 13.01 2.72
N TYR A 251 -3.14 13.09 1.39
CA TYR A 251 -1.94 13.35 0.60
C TYR A 251 -1.27 14.67 1.04
N ARG A 252 -2.02 15.79 1.10
CA ARG A 252 -1.48 17.09 1.51
C ARG A 252 -0.87 17.07 2.91
N HIS A 253 -1.46 16.32 3.85
CA HIS A 253 -0.87 16.11 5.18
C HIS A 253 0.47 15.41 5.10
N LYS A 254 0.57 14.31 4.35
CA LYS A 254 1.82 13.57 4.14
C LYS A 254 2.88 14.44 3.47
N LYS A 255 2.51 15.16 2.42
CA LYS A 255 3.39 16.06 1.67
C LYS A 255 3.94 17.21 2.53
N SER A 256 3.21 17.64 3.55
CA SER A 256 3.67 18.70 4.46
C SER A 256 4.89 18.32 5.30
N LEU A 257 5.17 17.03 5.47
CA LEU A 257 6.36 16.50 6.13
C LEU A 257 7.59 16.49 5.19
N PHE A 258 7.36 16.38 3.88
CA PHE A 258 8.41 16.31 2.85
C PHE A 258 8.05 17.23 1.66
N PRO A 259 7.94 18.57 1.90
CA PRO A 259 7.41 19.47 0.89
C PRO A 259 8.30 19.64 -0.34
N LYS A 260 9.62 19.42 -0.18
CA LYS A 260 10.61 19.59 -1.25
C LYS A 260 10.85 18.33 -2.07
N ASP A 261 10.47 17.16 -1.55
CA ASP A 261 10.70 15.90 -2.26
C ASP A 261 9.75 15.77 -3.44
N GLU A 262 10.22 15.20 -4.51
CA GLU A 262 9.37 14.86 -5.66
C GLU A 262 8.45 13.70 -5.33
N ASP A 263 7.25 13.74 -5.89
CA ASP A 263 6.29 12.65 -5.73
C ASP A 263 6.66 11.48 -6.62
N VAL A 264 6.35 10.29 -6.13
CA VAL A 264 6.45 9.05 -6.92
C VAL A 264 5.08 8.64 -7.37
N ILE A 265 4.89 8.51 -8.69
CA ILE A 265 3.60 8.08 -9.22
C ILE A 265 3.39 6.59 -8.97
N PHE A 266 2.25 6.26 -8.38
CA PHE A 266 1.79 4.90 -8.24
C PHE A 266 1.13 4.42 -9.53
N HIS A 267 1.59 3.27 -10.03
CA HIS A 267 1.11 2.69 -11.27
C HIS A 267 0.29 1.42 -10.99
N THR A 268 -0.77 1.25 -11.76
CA THR A 268 -1.50 -0.02 -11.83
C THR A 268 -1.41 -0.60 -13.23
N GLY A 269 -1.32 -1.93 -13.31
CA GLY A 269 -1.38 -2.69 -14.55
C GLY A 269 -2.77 -3.25 -14.76
N ARG A 270 -3.28 -3.18 -15.98
CA ARG A 270 -4.58 -3.70 -16.39
C ARG A 270 -4.42 -4.44 -17.70
N LYS A 271 -4.86 -5.68 -17.76
CA LYS A 271 -4.77 -6.50 -18.95
C LYS A 271 -6.03 -7.33 -19.12
N ILE A 272 -6.58 -7.32 -20.33
CA ILE A 272 -7.62 -8.25 -20.77
C ILE A 272 -6.92 -9.31 -21.62
N ILE A 273 -6.98 -10.57 -21.19
CA ILE A 273 -6.37 -11.73 -21.87
C ILE A 273 -7.36 -12.33 -22.87
N ASN A 274 -8.63 -12.43 -22.49
CA ASN A 274 -9.71 -12.95 -23.34
C ASN A 274 -10.83 -11.91 -23.46
N GLU A 275 -10.80 -11.15 -24.55
CA GLU A 275 -11.74 -10.05 -24.79
C GLU A 275 -13.20 -10.52 -24.90
N LYS A 276 -13.43 -11.62 -25.60
CA LYS A 276 -14.79 -12.15 -25.79
C LYS A 276 -15.42 -12.53 -24.45
N ILE A 277 -14.70 -13.29 -23.64
CA ILE A 277 -15.17 -13.71 -22.31
C ILE A 277 -15.29 -12.51 -21.36
N TYR A 278 -14.38 -11.54 -21.45
CA TYR A 278 -14.47 -10.29 -20.67
C TYR A 278 -15.78 -9.56 -20.93
N ASP A 279 -16.16 -9.37 -22.20
CA ASP A 279 -17.40 -8.70 -22.60
C ASP A 279 -18.64 -9.48 -22.10
N GLU A 280 -18.67 -10.81 -22.26
CA GLU A 280 -19.76 -11.67 -21.77
C GLU A 280 -19.93 -11.55 -20.24
N LEU A 281 -18.83 -11.55 -19.48
CA LEU A 281 -18.84 -11.42 -18.03
C LEU A 281 -19.32 -10.02 -17.59
N CYS A 282 -18.85 -8.96 -18.26
CA CYS A 282 -19.26 -7.59 -17.95
C CYS A 282 -20.75 -7.37 -18.20
N LEU A 283 -21.29 -7.85 -19.31
CA LEU A 283 -22.72 -7.79 -19.62
C LEU A 283 -23.56 -8.58 -18.60
N SER A 284 -23.05 -9.73 -18.14
CA SER A 284 -23.71 -10.54 -17.11
C SER A 284 -23.73 -9.87 -15.74
N ALA A 285 -22.70 -9.11 -15.43
CA ALA A 285 -22.55 -8.40 -14.16
C ALA A 285 -23.37 -7.10 -14.15
N ASN A 286 -23.29 -6.32 -15.22
CA ASN A 286 -23.83 -4.97 -15.29
C ASN A 286 -24.36 -4.67 -16.70
N LEU A 287 -25.65 -4.36 -16.80
CA LEU A 287 -26.31 -4.03 -18.06
C LEU A 287 -25.85 -2.67 -18.65
N GLU A 288 -25.22 -1.81 -17.84
CA GLU A 288 -24.69 -0.54 -18.32
C GLU A 288 -23.32 -0.67 -19.01
N TYR A 289 -22.75 -1.89 -19.04
CA TYR A 289 -21.49 -2.12 -19.73
C TYR A 289 -21.61 -1.83 -21.23
N SER A 290 -20.62 -1.13 -21.78
CA SER A 290 -20.48 -0.87 -23.21
C SER A 290 -19.03 -1.09 -23.65
N HIS A 291 -18.78 -1.21 -24.97
CA HIS A 291 -17.41 -1.34 -25.51
C HIS A 291 -16.49 -0.17 -25.15
N VAL A 292 -17.05 1.02 -24.88
CA VAL A 292 -16.29 2.19 -24.41
C VAL A 292 -15.54 1.89 -23.11
N HIS A 293 -16.09 1.07 -22.20
CA HIS A 293 -15.43 0.67 -20.98
C HIS A 293 -14.20 -0.20 -21.24
N LYS A 294 -14.21 -1.01 -22.30
CA LYS A 294 -13.07 -1.84 -22.70
C LYS A 294 -11.98 -1.01 -23.37
N GLU A 295 -12.34 -0.11 -24.25
CA GLU A 295 -11.40 0.77 -24.95
C GLU A 295 -10.72 1.76 -23.99
N ASN A 296 -11.44 2.22 -22.98
CA ASN A 296 -10.97 3.19 -21.99
C ASN A 296 -10.76 2.53 -20.61
N VAL A 297 -10.14 1.36 -20.57
CA VAL A 297 -9.93 0.56 -19.35
C VAL A 297 -9.25 1.31 -18.20
N LYS A 298 -8.52 2.41 -18.49
CA LYS A 298 -7.87 3.26 -17.47
C LYS A 298 -8.82 4.19 -16.73
N ASP A 299 -9.99 4.51 -17.30
CA ASP A 299 -10.91 5.51 -16.78
C ASP A 299 -12.01 4.89 -15.90
N TYR A 300 -12.14 3.57 -15.92
CA TYR A 300 -13.17 2.83 -15.22
C TYR A 300 -12.60 1.87 -14.19
N PHE A 301 -13.47 1.40 -13.27
CA PHE A 301 -13.13 0.32 -12.35
C PHE A 301 -12.75 -0.95 -13.12
N PHE A 302 -11.66 -1.60 -12.71
CA PHE A 302 -11.14 -2.76 -13.42
C PHE A 302 -10.87 -3.96 -12.49
N PRO A 303 -11.28 -5.18 -12.89
CA PRO A 303 -12.11 -5.48 -14.07
C PRO A 303 -13.56 -5.10 -13.82
N PHE A 304 -14.27 -4.63 -14.85
CA PHE A 304 -15.60 -4.04 -14.72
C PHE A 304 -16.64 -5.03 -14.17
N TYR A 305 -16.55 -6.32 -14.50
CA TYR A 305 -17.46 -7.35 -13.98
C TYR A 305 -17.36 -7.61 -12.46
N ARG A 306 -16.38 -7.02 -11.78
CA ARG A 306 -16.26 -7.04 -10.31
C ARG A 306 -16.77 -5.77 -9.64
N LEU A 307 -17.29 -4.83 -10.40
CA LEU A 307 -17.93 -3.66 -9.86
C LEU A 307 -19.23 -4.10 -9.14
N SER A 308 -19.22 -4.00 -7.81
CA SER A 308 -20.44 -4.22 -7.01
C SER A 308 -21.36 -3.03 -7.21
N ILE A 309 -22.55 -3.26 -7.72
CA ILE A 309 -23.62 -2.25 -7.83
C ILE A 309 -24.44 -2.27 -6.55
#